data_a8008132c8579c024938e4299de9f3f5
#
_entry.id   a8008132c8579c024938e4299de9f3f5
#
_cell.length_a   1.000
_cell.length_b   1.000
_cell.length_c   1.000
_cell.angle_alpha   90.00
_cell.angle_beta   90.00
_cell.angle_gamma   90.00
#
_symmetry.space_group_name_H-M   'P 1'
#
loop_
_entity.id
_entity.type
_entity.pdbx_description
1 polymer ?
#
loop_
_entity_poly.entity_id
_entity_poly.type
_entity_poly.pdbx_seq_one_letter_code
_entity_poly.pdbx_strand_id
1 'polypeptide(L)'
;MRPFQFSKPRFLISLVILVACGFAATAFAEEPKEWLGKNLDDLVSLYRQFHASPELSFREEKTAARLAEELKKLGVEVTTGVGRQGVVGILKNGAGPTLLIRTDLDALPVTEKTQLPYASKVSAKDKDGNDVGVMHACGHDIHITCLIGTARYLASHKDDWRGTVMFIGQPAEEIGAGALAMLDDGLFKKFPKPDFGLALHVDSSMQSGKVGYRAGYILANVDSVDITMRGKGGHGAYPHTTIDPIVQAAQLVVNLQTIVSRENSPFEPAVVTVGSIRGGTKHNIIADSCHLKLTVRSYSDKVRKLLLEAIKRKANAVAAGAGAPEPMIEFSDATPATRNDESLVS
;
A
#
# COMPACT_ATOMS: atom_id res chain seq x y z
N MET A 1 23.50 -98.13 -46.50
CA MET A 1 23.91 -97.89 -45.12
C MET A 1 24.59 -96.53 -45.07
N ARG A 2 24.00 -95.52 -44.48
CA ARG A 2 24.59 -94.17 -44.32
C ARG A 2 24.96 -93.99 -42.86
N PRO A 3 26.14 -93.41 -42.51
CA PRO A 3 26.51 -93.21 -41.11
C PRO A 3 25.90 -91.97 -40.50
N PHE A 4 25.53 -92.08 -39.25
CA PHE A 4 25.03 -91.04 -38.41
C PHE A 4 26.15 -90.02 -38.07
N GLN A 5 25.88 -88.74 -38.28
CA GLN A 5 26.74 -87.62 -37.80
C GLN A 5 26.19 -87.09 -36.48
N PHE A 6 27.01 -87.06 -35.44
CA PHE A 6 26.75 -86.39 -34.16
C PHE A 6 26.99 -84.91 -34.29
N SER A 7 25.94 -84.10 -34.02
CA SER A 7 26.06 -82.66 -33.89
C SER A 7 26.44 -82.30 -32.45
N LYS A 8 27.43 -81.42 -32.31
CA LYS A 8 27.89 -80.87 -31.03
C LYS A 8 26.86 -79.87 -30.48
N PRO A 9 26.62 -79.79 -29.13
CA PRO A 9 25.74 -78.79 -28.54
C PRO A 9 26.42 -77.40 -28.53
N ARG A 10 25.71 -76.40 -29.07
CA ARG A 10 26.05 -74.97 -28.94
C ARG A 10 25.61 -74.53 -27.60
N PHE A 11 26.53 -74.14 -26.70
CA PHE A 11 26.25 -73.38 -25.47
C PHE A 11 25.84 -71.94 -25.88
N LEU A 12 24.58 -71.58 -25.64
CA LEU A 12 24.08 -70.20 -25.67
C LEU A 12 24.43 -69.58 -24.32
N ILE A 13 25.39 -68.66 -24.31
CA ILE A 13 25.62 -67.79 -23.15
C ILE A 13 24.56 -66.67 -23.23
N SER A 14 23.51 -66.77 -22.42
CA SER A 14 22.55 -65.69 -22.26
C SER A 14 23.16 -64.61 -21.38
N LEU A 15 23.53 -63.45 -22.00
CA LEU A 15 23.95 -62.23 -21.31
C LEU A 15 22.74 -61.60 -20.75
N VAL A 16 22.47 -61.68 -19.41
CA VAL A 16 21.45 -60.98 -18.72
C VAL A 16 21.94 -59.51 -18.47
N ILE A 17 21.50 -58.60 -19.32
CA ILE A 17 21.70 -57.15 -19.07
C ILE A 17 20.70 -56.74 -17.99
N LEU A 18 21.19 -56.54 -16.77
CA LEU A 18 20.46 -55.92 -15.70
C LEU A 18 20.33 -54.39 -16.03
N VAL A 19 19.21 -53.99 -16.61
CA VAL A 19 18.86 -52.57 -16.73
C VAL A 19 18.44 -52.11 -15.32
N ALA A 20 19.36 -51.51 -14.60
CA ALA A 20 19.02 -50.75 -13.38
C ALA A 20 18.24 -49.52 -13.81
N CYS A 21 16.92 -49.62 -13.86
CA CYS A 21 16.05 -48.45 -13.88
C CYS A 21 16.22 -47.70 -12.55
N GLY A 22 17.15 -46.76 -12.54
CA GLY A 22 17.17 -45.76 -11.49
C GLY A 22 15.86 -44.97 -11.55
N PHE A 23 14.93 -45.31 -10.66
CA PHE A 23 13.84 -44.39 -10.34
C PHE A 23 14.50 -43.15 -9.74
N ALA A 24 14.75 -42.15 -10.59
CA ALA A 24 14.90 -40.78 -10.08
C ALA A 24 13.55 -40.47 -9.42
N ALA A 25 13.50 -40.53 -8.09
CA ALA A 25 12.41 -39.98 -7.35
C ALA A 25 12.34 -38.49 -7.73
N THR A 26 11.37 -38.15 -8.56
CA THR A 26 11.01 -36.74 -8.74
C THR A 26 10.59 -36.27 -7.35
N ALA A 27 11.49 -35.60 -6.66
CA ALA A 27 11.13 -34.88 -5.45
C ALA A 27 10.03 -33.89 -5.89
N PHE A 28 8.79 -34.18 -5.51
CA PHE A 28 7.73 -33.18 -5.66
C PHE A 28 8.15 -31.96 -4.87
N ALA A 29 8.09 -30.79 -5.49
CA ALA A 29 8.32 -29.53 -4.81
C ALA A 29 7.41 -29.46 -3.57
N GLU A 30 7.96 -29.00 -2.45
CA GLU A 30 7.18 -28.84 -1.23
C GLU A 30 6.08 -27.80 -1.45
N GLU A 31 4.83 -28.19 -1.24
CA GLU A 31 3.69 -27.27 -1.39
C GLU A 31 3.79 -26.09 -0.41
N PRO A 32 3.47 -24.85 -0.83
CA PRO A 32 3.57 -23.66 0.03
C PRO A 32 2.88 -23.82 1.37
N LYS A 33 1.75 -24.55 1.41
CA LYS A 33 0.98 -24.81 2.63
C LYS A 33 1.74 -25.72 3.61
N GLU A 34 2.46 -26.72 3.10
CA GLU A 34 3.26 -27.63 3.93
C GLU A 34 4.46 -26.90 4.51
N TRP A 35 5.17 -26.16 3.66
CA TRP A 35 6.28 -25.31 4.09
C TRP A 35 5.84 -24.29 5.16
N LEU A 36 4.70 -23.62 4.94
CA LEU A 36 4.15 -22.67 5.90
C LEU A 36 3.86 -23.34 7.26
N GLY A 37 3.27 -24.54 7.26
CA GLY A 37 3.02 -25.29 8.50
C GLY A 37 4.28 -25.55 9.33
N LYS A 38 5.43 -25.77 8.69
CA LYS A 38 6.72 -25.97 9.35
C LYS A 38 7.38 -24.68 9.85
N ASN A 39 7.04 -23.51 9.26
CA ASN A 39 7.69 -22.23 9.52
C ASN A 39 6.78 -21.21 10.23
N LEU A 40 5.53 -21.57 10.53
CA LEU A 40 4.52 -20.64 11.02
C LEU A 40 4.90 -20.03 12.38
N ASP A 41 5.41 -20.83 13.32
CA ASP A 41 5.76 -20.35 14.66
C ASP A 41 6.87 -19.30 14.62
N ASP A 42 7.86 -19.47 13.74
CA ASP A 42 8.93 -18.50 13.52
C ASP A 42 8.39 -17.20 12.91
N LEU A 43 7.50 -17.32 11.91
CA LEU A 43 6.86 -16.16 11.29
C LEU A 43 5.96 -15.41 12.28
N VAL A 44 5.19 -16.11 13.10
CA VAL A 44 4.39 -15.50 14.18
C VAL A 44 5.27 -14.82 15.22
N SER A 45 6.42 -15.42 15.57
CA SER A 45 7.39 -14.79 16.47
C SER A 45 7.93 -13.48 15.87
N LEU A 46 8.27 -13.49 14.59
CA LEU A 46 8.73 -12.31 13.85
C LEU A 46 7.65 -11.21 13.78
N TYR A 47 6.42 -11.58 13.45
CA TYR A 47 5.26 -10.68 13.48
C TYR A 47 5.13 -9.98 14.84
N ARG A 48 5.17 -10.74 15.96
CA ARG A 48 5.06 -10.17 17.31
C ARG A 48 6.19 -9.19 17.62
N GLN A 49 7.39 -9.40 17.08
CA GLN A 49 8.52 -8.47 17.24
C GLN A 49 8.26 -7.14 16.52
N PHE A 50 7.78 -7.17 15.27
CA PHE A 50 7.39 -5.96 14.55
C PHE A 50 6.23 -5.25 15.26
N HIS A 51 5.19 -5.99 15.64
CA HIS A 51 4.03 -5.45 16.35
C HIS A 51 4.40 -4.71 17.64
N ALA A 52 5.32 -5.26 18.42
CA ALA A 52 5.78 -4.68 19.69
C ALA A 52 6.71 -3.46 19.52
N SER A 53 7.24 -3.21 18.32
CA SER A 53 8.25 -2.20 18.07
C SER A 53 7.93 -1.32 16.84
N PRO A 54 6.72 -0.75 16.74
CA PRO A 54 6.30 0.07 15.60
C PRO A 54 7.04 1.41 15.55
N GLU A 55 7.23 1.93 14.34
CA GLU A 55 7.88 3.22 14.09
C GLU A 55 7.00 4.07 13.17
N LEU A 56 6.96 5.39 13.41
CA LEU A 56 6.18 6.34 12.60
C LEU A 56 6.82 6.55 11.21
N SER A 57 6.02 7.06 10.28
CA SER A 57 6.42 7.40 8.91
C SER A 57 7.74 8.20 8.86
N PHE A 58 8.67 7.77 8.01
CA PHE A 58 10.04 8.27 7.86
C PHE A 58 10.94 8.13 9.11
N ARG A 59 10.55 7.31 10.07
CA ARG A 59 11.34 6.98 11.26
C ARG A 59 11.51 5.47 11.45
N GLU A 60 11.27 4.68 10.39
CA GLU A 60 11.25 3.21 10.37
C GLU A 60 12.67 2.61 10.34
N GLU A 61 13.62 3.20 11.09
CA GLU A 61 15.04 2.80 11.07
C GLU A 61 15.25 1.36 11.50
N LYS A 62 14.61 0.94 12.61
CA LYS A 62 14.75 -0.42 13.15
C LYS A 62 13.97 -1.43 12.33
N THR A 63 12.77 -1.05 11.87
CA THR A 63 11.92 -1.85 11.00
C THR A 63 12.61 -2.15 9.68
N ALA A 64 13.16 -1.12 9.03
CA ALA A 64 13.93 -1.24 7.79
C ALA A 64 15.21 -2.09 7.98
N ALA A 65 15.95 -1.85 9.06
CA ALA A 65 17.15 -2.62 9.38
C ALA A 65 16.84 -4.09 9.60
N ARG A 66 15.74 -4.40 10.32
CA ARG A 66 15.33 -5.79 10.57
C ARG A 66 14.89 -6.47 9.28
N LEU A 67 14.09 -5.83 8.44
CA LEU A 67 13.73 -6.36 7.12
C LEU A 67 14.98 -6.66 6.28
N ALA A 68 15.92 -5.71 6.23
CA ALA A 68 17.16 -5.87 5.50
C ALA A 68 18.00 -7.05 6.02
N GLU A 69 18.06 -7.25 7.33
CA GLU A 69 18.75 -8.38 7.97
C GLU A 69 18.12 -9.72 7.56
N GLU A 70 16.79 -9.84 7.64
CA GLU A 70 16.07 -11.06 7.27
C GLU A 70 16.28 -11.42 5.78
N LEU A 71 16.24 -10.43 4.89
CA LEU A 71 16.49 -10.65 3.47
C LEU A 71 17.95 -11.05 3.20
N LYS A 72 18.94 -10.42 3.85
CA LYS A 72 20.36 -10.77 3.69
C LYS A 72 20.68 -12.22 4.10
N LYS A 73 20.03 -12.75 5.15
CA LYS A 73 20.17 -14.15 5.59
C LYS A 73 19.80 -15.15 4.49
N LEU A 74 18.96 -14.75 3.54
CA LEU A 74 18.49 -15.55 2.41
C LEU A 74 19.36 -15.43 1.15
N GLY A 75 20.46 -14.69 1.22
CA GLY A 75 21.32 -14.42 0.07
C GLY A 75 20.71 -13.40 -0.91
N VAL A 76 19.75 -12.60 -0.46
CA VAL A 76 19.19 -11.47 -1.22
C VAL A 76 20.21 -10.33 -1.23
N GLU A 77 20.43 -9.71 -2.37
CA GLU A 77 21.24 -8.49 -2.53
C GLU A 77 20.43 -7.28 -2.05
N VAL A 78 20.78 -6.71 -0.88
CA VAL A 78 19.97 -5.71 -0.19
C VAL A 78 20.61 -4.34 -0.20
N THR A 79 19.84 -3.32 -0.61
CA THR A 79 20.16 -1.89 -0.50
C THR A 79 19.18 -1.23 0.45
N THR A 80 19.68 -0.48 1.43
CA THR A 80 18.88 0.30 2.39
C THR A 80 19.02 1.80 2.11
N GLY A 81 18.16 2.61 2.67
CA GLY A 81 18.20 4.07 2.54
C GLY A 81 17.63 4.61 1.23
N VAL A 82 16.92 3.81 0.47
CA VAL A 82 16.26 4.24 -0.78
C VAL A 82 15.02 5.06 -0.44
N GLY A 83 15.01 6.33 -0.81
CA GLY A 83 13.93 7.24 -0.41
C GLY A 83 13.84 7.39 1.12
N ARG A 84 14.98 7.59 1.79
CA ARG A 84 15.20 7.68 3.24
C ARG A 84 15.27 6.29 3.90
N GLN A 85 14.17 5.72 4.41
CA GLN A 85 14.18 4.43 5.14
C GLN A 85 13.83 3.22 4.27
N GLY A 86 13.62 3.41 2.97
CA GLY A 86 13.22 2.30 2.08
C GLY A 86 14.29 1.22 1.92
N VAL A 87 13.84 0.01 1.74
CA VAL A 87 14.65 -1.20 1.53
C VAL A 87 14.33 -1.80 0.17
N VAL A 88 15.38 -2.13 -0.60
CA VAL A 88 15.25 -2.86 -1.86
C VAL A 88 16.10 -4.13 -1.79
N GLY A 89 15.48 -5.28 -1.98
CA GLY A 89 16.14 -6.57 -2.04
C GLY A 89 16.00 -7.19 -3.42
N ILE A 90 17.09 -7.71 -4.01
CA ILE A 90 17.08 -8.38 -5.31
C ILE A 90 17.49 -9.83 -5.14
N LEU A 91 16.60 -10.75 -5.49
CA LEU A 91 16.86 -12.20 -5.53
C LEU A 91 16.83 -12.67 -6.98
N LYS A 92 17.98 -13.03 -7.51
CA LYS A 92 18.12 -13.53 -8.90
C LYS A 92 18.11 -15.04 -8.94
N ASN A 93 17.43 -15.61 -9.92
CA ASN A 93 17.38 -17.04 -10.16
C ASN A 93 17.28 -17.36 -11.67
N GLY A 94 18.32 -17.04 -12.43
CA GLY A 94 18.39 -17.27 -13.87
C GLY A 94 17.67 -16.22 -14.70
N ALA A 95 17.51 -16.48 -15.99
CA ALA A 95 16.79 -15.62 -16.92
C ALA A 95 15.27 -15.76 -16.74
N GLY A 96 14.55 -14.66 -16.85
CA GLY A 96 13.09 -14.62 -16.69
C GLY A 96 12.60 -13.24 -16.33
N PRO A 97 11.29 -13.09 -16.07
CA PRO A 97 10.70 -11.80 -15.72
C PRO A 97 11.16 -11.30 -14.35
N THR A 98 10.96 -9.99 -14.13
CA THR A 98 11.16 -9.34 -12.84
C THR A 98 9.82 -9.12 -12.17
N LEU A 99 9.62 -9.76 -11.01
CA LEU A 99 8.46 -9.59 -10.15
C LEU A 99 8.81 -8.68 -8.97
N LEU A 100 8.06 -7.63 -8.76
CA LEU A 100 8.13 -6.78 -7.57
C LEU A 100 7.12 -7.26 -6.53
N ILE A 101 7.57 -7.44 -5.28
CA ILE A 101 6.70 -7.68 -4.12
C ILE A 101 6.93 -6.55 -3.13
N ARG A 102 5.85 -5.84 -2.75
CA ARG A 102 5.91 -4.64 -1.90
C ARG A 102 5.26 -4.87 -0.56
N THR A 103 5.91 -4.37 0.48
CA THR A 103 5.33 -4.09 1.80
C THR A 103 5.55 -2.64 2.18
N ASP A 104 4.75 -2.13 3.09
CA ASP A 104 4.93 -0.90 3.84
C ASP A 104 5.66 -1.18 5.16
N LEU A 105 6.23 -0.13 5.79
CA LEU A 105 7.08 -0.29 6.97
C LEU A 105 6.58 0.50 8.18
N ASP A 106 5.82 1.56 7.98
CA ASP A 106 5.46 2.52 9.01
C ASP A 106 4.22 2.11 9.83
N ALA A 107 4.03 2.80 10.93
CA ALA A 107 2.92 2.64 11.85
C ALA A 107 2.26 3.99 12.14
N LEU A 108 1.11 3.95 12.80
CA LEU A 108 0.25 5.08 13.07
C LEU A 108 0.46 5.67 14.48
N PRO A 109 0.23 6.99 14.67
CA PRO A 109 0.25 7.66 15.98
C PRO A 109 -1.02 7.30 16.79
N VAL A 110 -1.17 6.02 17.13
CA VAL A 110 -2.32 5.45 17.83
C VAL A 110 -1.85 4.71 19.08
N THR A 111 -2.47 4.99 20.23
CA THR A 111 -2.21 4.23 21.46
C THR A 111 -2.93 2.88 21.38
N GLU A 112 -2.17 1.80 21.45
CA GLU A 112 -2.74 0.44 21.42
C GLU A 112 -3.54 0.13 22.69
N LYS A 113 -4.72 -0.49 22.50
CA LYS A 113 -5.64 -0.87 23.59
C LYS A 113 -6.05 -2.34 23.54
N THR A 114 -5.35 -3.16 22.78
CA THR A 114 -5.69 -4.59 22.58
C THR A 114 -5.48 -5.46 23.82
N GLN A 115 -4.60 -5.04 24.72
CA GLN A 115 -4.17 -5.80 25.92
C GLN A 115 -3.46 -7.13 25.59
N LEU A 116 -2.96 -7.28 24.37
CA LEU A 116 -2.18 -8.46 23.96
C LEU A 116 -0.84 -8.50 24.72
N PRO A 117 -0.30 -9.70 25.02
CA PRO A 117 0.98 -9.82 25.72
C PRO A 117 2.16 -9.18 24.95
N TYR A 118 2.03 -8.98 23.65
CA TYR A 118 3.00 -8.33 22.76
C TYR A 118 2.53 -6.97 22.25
N ALA A 119 1.49 -6.39 22.86
CA ALA A 119 1.00 -5.06 22.50
C ALA A 119 2.12 -4.00 22.54
N SER A 120 2.09 -3.06 21.63
CA SER A 120 3.03 -1.95 21.60
C SER A 120 2.93 -1.08 22.84
N LYS A 121 4.10 -0.74 23.39
CA LYS A 121 4.27 0.25 24.47
C LYS A 121 5.11 1.44 23.99
N VAL A 122 5.29 1.54 22.68
CA VAL A 122 6.11 2.59 22.06
C VAL A 122 5.36 3.91 22.14
N SER A 123 6.09 4.96 22.51
CA SER A 123 5.65 6.35 22.44
C SER A 123 6.66 7.16 21.63
N ALA A 124 6.16 8.09 20.83
CA ALA A 124 6.99 8.96 19.99
C ALA A 124 6.37 10.35 19.88
N LYS A 125 7.14 11.31 19.37
CA LYS A 125 6.61 12.62 18.99
C LYS A 125 5.93 12.53 17.62
N ASP A 126 4.72 13.04 17.49
CA ASP A 126 4.07 13.21 16.18
C ASP A 126 4.71 14.39 15.38
N LYS A 127 4.13 14.74 14.23
CA LYS A 127 4.58 15.86 13.40
C LYS A 127 4.41 17.23 14.10
N ASP A 128 3.50 17.32 15.05
CA ASP A 128 3.16 18.55 15.77
C ASP A 128 3.91 18.65 17.12
N GLY A 129 4.76 17.65 17.44
CA GLY A 129 5.57 17.58 18.64
C GLY A 129 4.87 16.99 19.87
N ASN A 130 3.65 16.47 19.73
CA ASN A 130 2.90 15.86 20.82
C ASN A 130 3.41 14.43 21.09
N ASP A 131 3.38 14.02 22.36
CA ASP A 131 3.64 12.63 22.73
C ASP A 131 2.43 11.77 22.39
N VAL A 132 2.64 10.76 21.53
CA VAL A 132 1.61 9.84 21.07
C VAL A 132 2.06 8.39 21.23
N GLY A 133 1.13 7.48 21.51
CA GLY A 133 1.39 6.05 21.37
C GLY A 133 1.56 5.69 19.89
N VAL A 134 2.32 4.64 19.62
CA VAL A 134 2.54 4.15 18.24
C VAL A 134 2.06 2.71 18.12
N MET A 135 1.30 2.40 17.07
CA MET A 135 0.74 1.07 16.84
C MET A 135 0.70 0.75 15.35
N HIS A 136 0.99 -0.50 14.97
CA HIS A 136 0.67 -1.02 13.64
C HIS A 136 -0.85 -1.24 13.50
N ALA A 137 -1.62 -0.14 13.51
CA ALA A 137 -3.08 -0.20 13.44
C ALA A 137 -3.59 -0.43 12.00
N CYS A 138 -2.72 -0.34 10.99
CA CYS A 138 -3.01 -0.70 9.60
C CYS A 138 -2.48 -2.07 9.17
N GLY A 139 -1.78 -2.79 10.06
CA GLY A 139 -1.34 -4.17 9.85
C GLY A 139 -0.07 -4.32 9.01
N HIS A 140 0.77 -3.28 8.90
CA HIS A 140 2.02 -3.34 8.14
C HIS A 140 3.02 -4.35 8.71
N ASP A 141 2.98 -4.65 9.99
CA ASP A 141 3.71 -5.75 10.64
C ASP A 141 3.38 -7.13 10.05
N ILE A 142 2.10 -7.38 9.70
CA ILE A 142 1.67 -8.58 8.99
C ILE A 142 2.20 -8.56 7.56
N HIS A 143 2.12 -7.41 6.87
CA HIS A 143 2.60 -7.26 5.49
C HIS A 143 4.10 -7.54 5.40
N ILE A 144 4.92 -6.99 6.31
CA ILE A 144 6.36 -7.24 6.39
C ILE A 144 6.63 -8.73 6.62
N THR A 145 5.90 -9.34 7.55
CA THR A 145 6.06 -10.76 7.88
C THR A 145 5.72 -11.65 6.69
N CYS A 146 4.65 -11.35 5.95
CA CYS A 146 4.26 -12.06 4.74
C CYS A 146 5.33 -11.93 3.64
N LEU A 147 5.90 -10.73 3.44
CA LEU A 147 6.99 -10.52 2.50
C LEU A 147 8.22 -11.36 2.87
N ILE A 148 8.62 -11.37 4.15
CA ILE A 148 9.76 -12.17 4.61
C ILE A 148 9.47 -13.66 4.46
N GLY A 149 8.26 -14.13 4.79
CA GLY A 149 7.83 -15.52 4.58
C GLY A 149 7.92 -15.91 3.11
N THR A 150 7.42 -15.06 2.21
CA THR A 150 7.53 -15.26 0.76
C THR A 150 8.98 -15.31 0.30
N ALA A 151 9.83 -14.41 0.80
CA ALA A 151 11.26 -14.40 0.46
C ALA A 151 11.96 -15.68 0.93
N ARG A 152 11.66 -16.19 2.13
CA ARG A 152 12.18 -17.46 2.66
C ARG A 152 11.75 -18.64 1.80
N TYR A 153 10.46 -18.71 1.43
CA TYR A 153 9.95 -19.76 0.56
C TYR A 153 10.65 -19.76 -0.80
N LEU A 154 10.68 -18.63 -1.49
CA LEU A 154 11.31 -18.50 -2.81
C LEU A 154 12.82 -18.76 -2.79
N ALA A 155 13.52 -18.36 -1.74
CA ALA A 155 14.95 -18.62 -1.59
C ALA A 155 15.27 -20.11 -1.38
N SER A 156 14.40 -20.86 -0.71
CA SER A 156 14.54 -22.31 -0.48
C SER A 156 14.03 -23.17 -1.64
N HIS A 157 13.26 -22.62 -2.57
CA HIS A 157 12.63 -23.33 -3.70
C HIS A 157 13.08 -22.78 -5.06
N LYS A 158 14.40 -22.52 -5.20
CA LYS A 158 14.96 -21.95 -6.43
C LYS A 158 14.81 -22.83 -7.67
N ASP A 159 14.57 -24.13 -7.48
CA ASP A 159 14.36 -25.05 -8.59
C ASP A 159 12.99 -24.86 -9.26
N ASP A 160 12.01 -24.29 -8.55
CA ASP A 160 10.62 -24.19 -8.97
C ASP A 160 10.32 -22.92 -9.79
N TRP A 161 11.25 -21.96 -9.83
CA TRP A 161 11.02 -20.68 -10.52
C TRP A 161 12.28 -20.16 -11.21
N ARG A 162 12.09 -19.23 -12.15
CA ARG A 162 13.18 -18.51 -12.83
C ARG A 162 12.82 -17.03 -12.97
N GLY A 163 13.85 -16.18 -12.97
CA GLY A 163 13.72 -14.74 -13.10
C GLY A 163 14.34 -13.97 -11.94
N THR A 164 13.80 -12.79 -11.67
CA THR A 164 14.25 -11.91 -10.59
C THR A 164 13.06 -11.54 -9.71
N VAL A 165 13.23 -11.65 -8.40
CA VAL A 165 12.25 -11.07 -7.44
C VAL A 165 12.86 -9.85 -6.78
N MET A 166 12.14 -8.73 -6.85
CA MET A 166 12.47 -7.46 -6.24
C MET A 166 11.56 -7.24 -5.04
N PHE A 167 12.12 -7.31 -3.84
CA PHE A 167 11.40 -7.02 -2.59
C PHE A 167 11.54 -5.54 -2.25
N ILE A 168 10.43 -4.88 -1.97
CA ILE A 168 10.41 -3.46 -1.55
C ILE A 168 9.79 -3.34 -0.17
N GLY A 169 10.55 -2.79 0.78
CA GLY A 169 10.03 -2.21 2.01
C GLY A 169 9.87 -0.70 1.80
N GLN A 170 8.63 -0.24 1.61
CA GLN A 170 8.31 1.16 1.38
C GLN A 170 8.09 1.88 2.71
N PRO A 171 8.80 2.99 3.00
CA PRO A 171 8.54 3.80 4.18
C PRO A 171 7.32 4.70 3.99
N ALA A 172 6.84 5.32 5.06
CA ALA A 172 5.93 6.47 5.06
C ALA A 172 4.71 6.32 4.13
N GLU A 173 4.05 5.16 4.19
CA GLU A 173 2.81 4.89 3.46
C GLU A 173 1.66 5.72 4.01
N GLU A 174 1.52 5.80 5.33
CA GLU A 174 0.42 6.44 6.06
C GLU A 174 0.31 7.95 5.84
N ILE A 175 1.35 8.56 5.29
CA ILE A 175 1.34 9.98 4.90
C ILE A 175 1.45 10.17 3.38
N GLY A 176 1.31 9.10 2.59
CA GLY A 176 1.34 9.13 1.12
C GLY A 176 2.67 9.56 0.50
N ALA A 177 3.79 9.56 1.26
CA ALA A 177 5.03 10.19 0.83
C ALA A 177 6.14 9.22 0.44
N GLY A 178 6.12 8.00 0.96
CA GLY A 178 7.25 7.08 0.84
C GLY A 178 7.50 6.55 -0.56
N ALA A 179 6.46 6.23 -1.31
CA ALA A 179 6.60 5.79 -2.69
C ALA A 179 7.24 6.87 -3.57
N LEU A 180 6.80 8.12 -3.44
CA LEU A 180 7.41 9.26 -4.14
C LEU A 180 8.87 9.44 -3.74
N ALA A 181 9.20 9.39 -2.45
CA ALA A 181 10.57 9.49 -1.98
C ALA A 181 11.48 8.42 -2.60
N MET A 182 11.02 7.17 -2.72
CA MET A 182 11.77 6.09 -3.38
C MET A 182 11.92 6.33 -4.89
N LEU A 183 10.87 6.81 -5.57
CA LEU A 183 10.90 7.14 -6.99
C LEU A 183 11.83 8.31 -7.28
N ASP A 184 11.79 9.37 -6.49
CA ASP A 184 12.64 10.56 -6.60
C ASP A 184 14.12 10.23 -6.34
N ASP A 185 14.40 9.29 -5.42
CA ASP A 185 15.75 8.73 -5.21
C ASP A 185 16.21 7.83 -6.38
N GLY A 186 15.37 7.64 -7.38
CA GLY A 186 15.70 6.91 -8.61
C GLY A 186 15.52 5.40 -8.51
N LEU A 187 14.49 4.91 -7.80
CA LEU A 187 14.20 3.49 -7.63
C LEU A 187 14.36 2.69 -8.95
N PHE A 188 13.65 3.08 -10.00
CA PHE A 188 13.71 2.38 -11.30
C PHE A 188 14.81 2.89 -12.26
N LYS A 189 15.73 3.74 -11.75
CA LYS A 189 16.99 4.07 -12.43
C LYS A 189 18.15 3.25 -11.89
N LYS A 190 18.12 2.95 -10.58
CA LYS A 190 19.15 2.20 -9.85
C LYS A 190 18.89 0.70 -9.85
N PHE A 191 17.62 0.28 -9.94
CA PHE A 191 17.18 -1.11 -9.87
C PHE A 191 16.37 -1.50 -11.11
N PRO A 192 16.23 -2.80 -11.42
CA PRO A 192 15.45 -3.27 -12.55
C PRO A 192 14.01 -2.78 -12.48
N LYS A 193 13.47 -2.30 -13.62
CA LYS A 193 12.04 -2.03 -13.72
C LYS A 193 11.30 -3.36 -13.74
N PRO A 194 10.30 -3.57 -12.87
CA PRO A 194 9.56 -4.84 -12.83
C PRO A 194 8.62 -4.98 -14.03
N ASP A 195 8.42 -6.24 -14.46
CA ASP A 195 7.40 -6.61 -15.43
C ASP A 195 6.03 -6.73 -14.74
N PHE A 196 6.03 -7.17 -13.47
CA PHE A 196 4.84 -7.38 -12.64
C PHE A 196 5.06 -6.84 -11.24
N GLY A 197 3.98 -6.40 -10.57
CA GLY A 197 4.01 -5.96 -9.19
C GLY A 197 2.88 -6.57 -8.38
N LEU A 198 3.19 -7.05 -7.17
CA LEU A 198 2.23 -7.58 -6.21
C LEU A 198 2.36 -6.87 -4.87
N ALA A 199 1.22 -6.55 -4.27
CA ALA A 199 1.11 -6.10 -2.89
C ALA A 199 -0.16 -6.65 -2.27
N LEU A 200 -0.14 -6.91 -0.97
CA LEU A 200 -1.29 -7.33 -0.19
C LEU A 200 -1.58 -6.30 0.90
N HIS A 201 -2.83 -6.24 1.32
CA HIS A 201 -3.24 -5.45 2.48
C HIS A 201 -4.21 -6.27 3.34
N VAL A 202 -4.08 -6.18 4.66
CA VAL A 202 -5.06 -6.77 5.59
C VAL A 202 -6.38 -6.03 5.49
N ASP A 203 -7.49 -6.77 5.65
CA ASP A 203 -8.83 -6.20 5.62
C ASP A 203 -9.65 -6.75 6.79
N SER A 204 -10.01 -5.89 7.74
CA SER A 204 -10.77 -6.26 8.93
C SER A 204 -12.23 -6.62 8.63
N SER A 205 -12.74 -6.30 7.45
CA SER A 205 -14.10 -6.66 7.02
C SER A 205 -14.18 -8.07 6.44
N MET A 206 -13.04 -8.69 6.13
CA MET A 206 -12.98 -10.03 5.56
C MET A 206 -12.79 -11.10 6.62
N GLN A 207 -13.41 -12.26 6.40
CA GLN A 207 -13.21 -13.43 7.25
C GLN A 207 -11.75 -13.91 7.15
N SER A 208 -11.14 -14.23 8.30
CA SER A 208 -9.79 -14.79 8.36
C SER A 208 -9.63 -16.03 7.48
N GLY A 209 -8.50 -16.16 6.80
CA GLY A 209 -8.20 -17.24 5.86
C GLY A 209 -8.76 -17.02 4.44
N LYS A 210 -9.35 -15.86 4.16
CA LYS A 210 -9.77 -15.48 2.80
C LYS A 210 -8.89 -14.40 2.24
N VAL A 211 -8.67 -14.45 0.92
CA VAL A 211 -8.01 -13.41 0.14
C VAL A 211 -9.02 -12.87 -0.86
N GLY A 212 -9.23 -11.55 -0.84
CA GLY A 212 -10.06 -10.85 -1.81
C GLY A 212 -9.20 -10.24 -2.91
N TYR A 213 -9.62 -10.36 -4.14
CA TYR A 213 -8.99 -9.71 -5.29
C TYR A 213 -10.04 -9.26 -6.30
N ARG A 214 -9.71 -8.25 -7.07
CA ARG A 214 -10.62 -7.70 -8.09
C ARG A 214 -9.80 -7.19 -9.28
N ALA A 215 -10.20 -7.55 -10.48
CA ALA A 215 -9.70 -6.95 -11.71
C ALA A 215 -10.21 -5.51 -11.85
N GLY A 216 -9.40 -4.63 -12.43
CA GLY A 216 -9.73 -3.22 -12.54
C GLY A 216 -9.49 -2.45 -11.24
N TYR A 217 -10.25 -1.38 -11.02
CA TYR A 217 -10.04 -0.53 -9.84
C TYR A 217 -10.48 -1.20 -8.55
N ILE A 218 -9.57 -1.24 -7.56
CA ILE A 218 -9.82 -1.79 -6.21
C ILE A 218 -9.87 -0.67 -5.15
N LEU A 219 -9.04 0.38 -5.26
CA LEU A 219 -9.05 1.53 -4.38
C LEU A 219 -9.20 2.83 -5.17
N ALA A 220 -9.99 3.76 -4.66
CA ALA A 220 -10.12 5.09 -5.21
C ALA A 220 -8.85 5.92 -4.97
N ASN A 221 -8.62 6.93 -5.80
CA ASN A 221 -7.66 7.99 -5.47
C ASN A 221 -8.09 8.76 -4.22
N VAL A 222 -7.14 9.42 -3.59
CA VAL A 222 -7.36 10.26 -2.41
C VAL A 222 -6.84 11.66 -2.69
N ASP A 223 -7.72 12.66 -2.51
CA ASP A 223 -7.33 14.06 -2.44
C ASP A 223 -7.96 14.69 -1.19
N SER A 224 -7.15 15.43 -0.44
CA SER A 224 -7.61 16.32 0.62
C SER A 224 -7.64 17.74 0.10
N VAL A 225 -8.72 18.49 0.46
CA VAL A 225 -8.88 19.87 0.04
C VAL A 225 -9.22 20.72 1.24
N ASP A 226 -8.36 21.68 1.54
CA ASP A 226 -8.57 22.69 2.56
C ASP A 226 -9.02 24.00 1.89
N ILE A 227 -10.19 24.53 2.29
CA ILE A 227 -10.75 25.76 1.76
C ILE A 227 -10.94 26.77 2.88
N THR A 228 -10.37 27.95 2.73
CA THR A 228 -10.65 29.09 3.61
C THR A 228 -11.50 30.10 2.86
N MET A 229 -12.80 30.17 3.18
CA MET A 229 -13.67 31.27 2.76
C MET A 229 -13.31 32.52 3.55
N ARG A 230 -13.05 33.61 2.83
CA ARG A 230 -12.62 34.88 3.42
C ARG A 230 -13.78 35.85 3.45
N GLY A 231 -13.83 36.65 4.47
CA GLY A 231 -14.89 37.64 4.66
C GLY A 231 -14.35 38.94 5.24
N LYS A 232 -15.27 39.72 5.80
CA LYS A 232 -15.01 40.92 6.59
C LYS A 232 -15.81 40.80 7.86
N GLY A 233 -15.14 40.62 8.99
CA GLY A 233 -15.75 40.47 10.30
C GLY A 233 -16.36 41.75 10.82
N GLY A 234 -17.16 41.63 11.88
CA GLY A 234 -17.77 42.75 12.57
C GLY A 234 -18.83 42.35 13.59
N HIS A 235 -19.60 43.32 14.04
CA HIS A 235 -20.63 43.07 15.03
C HIS A 235 -21.86 42.40 14.41
N GLY A 236 -22.32 41.28 14.98
CA GLY A 236 -23.43 40.47 14.45
C GLY A 236 -24.75 41.19 14.25
N ALA A 237 -25.00 42.33 14.97
CA ALA A 237 -26.18 43.15 14.78
C ALA A 237 -26.05 44.15 13.60
N TYR A 238 -24.88 44.27 12.97
CA TYR A 238 -24.64 45.17 11.83
C TYR A 238 -24.11 44.37 10.60
N PRO A 239 -24.81 43.31 10.14
CA PRO A 239 -24.32 42.41 9.08
C PRO A 239 -24.09 43.14 7.74
N HIS A 240 -24.82 44.24 7.50
CA HIS A 240 -24.71 45.08 6.30
C HIS A 240 -23.35 45.81 6.15
N THR A 241 -22.52 45.83 7.20
CA THR A 241 -21.16 46.39 7.18
C THR A 241 -20.06 45.33 7.01
N THR A 242 -20.46 44.09 6.91
CA THR A 242 -19.60 42.88 6.91
C THR A 242 -19.75 42.06 5.64
N ILE A 243 -18.90 41.04 5.49
CA ILE A 243 -19.05 39.98 4.52
C ILE A 243 -18.91 38.67 5.28
N ASP A 244 -20.01 37.96 5.49
CA ASP A 244 -20.05 36.79 6.37
C ASP A 244 -19.48 35.54 5.74
N PRO A 245 -18.32 35.02 6.20
CA PRO A 245 -17.69 33.82 5.62
C PRO A 245 -18.41 32.53 6.04
N ILE A 246 -19.19 32.51 7.13
CA ILE A 246 -19.96 31.35 7.56
C ILE A 246 -21.12 31.12 6.58
N VAL A 247 -21.82 32.19 6.16
CA VAL A 247 -22.89 32.11 5.16
C VAL A 247 -22.31 31.60 3.82
N GLN A 248 -21.16 32.16 3.40
CA GLN A 248 -20.46 31.67 2.18
C GLN A 248 -20.12 30.20 2.30
N ALA A 249 -19.52 29.73 3.42
CA ALA A 249 -19.16 28.33 3.63
C ALA A 249 -20.40 27.42 3.60
N ALA A 250 -21.51 27.81 4.21
CA ALA A 250 -22.75 27.05 4.16
C ALA A 250 -23.30 26.90 2.73
N GLN A 251 -23.30 28.00 1.95
CA GLN A 251 -23.67 27.95 0.53
C GLN A 251 -22.72 27.06 -0.28
N LEU A 252 -21.42 27.14 -0.02
CA LEU A 252 -20.43 26.29 -0.68
C LEU A 252 -20.68 24.81 -0.39
N VAL A 253 -20.95 24.42 0.85
CA VAL A 253 -21.26 23.02 1.21
C VAL A 253 -22.41 22.48 0.35
N VAL A 254 -23.49 23.25 0.20
CA VAL A 254 -24.64 22.85 -0.63
C VAL A 254 -24.26 22.80 -2.11
N ASN A 255 -23.55 23.81 -2.62
CA ASN A 255 -23.10 23.85 -4.02
C ASN A 255 -22.17 22.70 -4.39
N LEU A 256 -21.28 22.29 -3.48
CA LEU A 256 -20.35 21.17 -3.71
C LEU A 256 -21.08 19.84 -3.99
N GLN A 257 -22.26 19.62 -3.38
CA GLN A 257 -23.05 18.41 -3.63
C GLN A 257 -23.50 18.29 -5.09
N THR A 258 -23.63 19.40 -5.80
CA THR A 258 -24.04 19.40 -7.20
C THR A 258 -22.93 18.90 -8.14
N ILE A 259 -21.68 18.85 -7.71
CA ILE A 259 -20.59 18.30 -8.53
C ILE A 259 -20.87 16.84 -8.85
N VAL A 260 -21.11 16.02 -7.82
CA VAL A 260 -21.40 14.61 -7.99
C VAL A 260 -22.77 14.38 -8.63
N SER A 261 -23.78 15.15 -8.19
CA SER A 261 -25.17 14.90 -8.63
C SER A 261 -25.54 15.50 -9.98
N ARG A 262 -24.76 16.47 -10.53
CA ARG A 262 -25.13 17.23 -11.74
C ARG A 262 -24.02 17.39 -12.78
N GLU A 263 -22.75 17.22 -12.40
CA GLU A 263 -21.61 17.48 -13.27
C GLU A 263 -20.82 16.22 -13.59
N ASN A 264 -20.76 15.28 -12.63
CA ASN A 264 -20.13 13.98 -12.83
C ASN A 264 -21.09 13.02 -13.54
N SER A 265 -20.55 12.16 -14.41
CA SER A 265 -21.34 11.08 -15.03
C SER A 265 -21.83 10.08 -13.99
N PRO A 266 -23.10 9.64 -14.02
CA PRO A 266 -23.60 8.64 -13.09
C PRO A 266 -22.95 7.26 -13.23
N PHE A 267 -22.21 7.01 -14.31
CA PHE A 267 -21.41 5.79 -14.54
C PHE A 267 -19.98 5.89 -13.98
N GLU A 268 -19.59 7.06 -13.49
CA GLU A 268 -18.25 7.32 -12.95
C GLU A 268 -18.35 7.57 -11.44
N PRO A 269 -18.00 6.60 -10.57
CA PRO A 269 -18.09 6.79 -9.13
C PRO A 269 -17.20 7.93 -8.64
N ALA A 270 -17.77 8.82 -7.81
CA ALA A 270 -17.06 9.94 -7.22
C ALA A 270 -17.63 10.31 -5.85
N VAL A 271 -16.76 10.84 -4.97
CA VAL A 271 -17.13 11.31 -3.64
C VAL A 271 -16.55 12.70 -3.42
N VAL A 272 -17.37 13.63 -2.95
CA VAL A 272 -16.96 14.93 -2.43
C VAL A 272 -17.65 15.12 -1.08
N THR A 273 -16.88 15.00 0.00
CA THR A 273 -17.38 15.10 1.36
C THR A 273 -16.71 16.26 2.09
N VAL A 274 -17.52 17.15 2.65
CA VAL A 274 -17.05 18.17 3.61
C VAL A 274 -17.05 17.54 5.00
N GLY A 275 -15.87 17.15 5.48
CA GLY A 275 -15.69 16.47 6.77
C GLY A 275 -15.59 17.43 7.95
N SER A 276 -15.25 18.71 7.70
CA SER A 276 -15.13 19.71 8.75
C SER A 276 -15.52 21.09 8.23
N ILE A 277 -16.21 21.88 9.06
CA ILE A 277 -16.46 23.30 8.86
C ILE A 277 -16.22 24.01 10.19
N ARG A 278 -15.42 25.08 10.19
CA ARG A 278 -15.08 25.84 11.40
C ARG A 278 -15.03 27.32 11.11
N GLY A 279 -15.85 28.10 11.81
CA GLY A 279 -15.89 29.58 11.69
C GLY A 279 -16.56 30.22 12.88
N GLY A 280 -16.09 31.42 13.23
CA GLY A 280 -16.62 32.19 14.35
C GLY A 280 -16.21 31.67 15.74
N THR A 281 -16.34 32.54 16.74
CA THR A 281 -15.99 32.23 18.14
C THR A 281 -17.11 32.60 19.10
N LYS A 282 -18.00 33.55 18.73
CA LYS A 282 -19.05 34.07 19.59
C LYS A 282 -20.29 34.40 18.75
N HIS A 283 -21.48 34.20 19.32
CA HIS A 283 -22.78 34.35 18.63
C HIS A 283 -23.06 35.75 18.08
N ASN A 284 -22.45 36.81 18.61
CA ASN A 284 -22.63 38.20 18.21
C ASN A 284 -21.43 38.79 17.45
N ILE A 285 -20.52 37.97 16.95
CA ILE A 285 -19.37 38.40 16.17
C ILE A 285 -19.37 37.63 14.83
N ILE A 286 -19.35 38.37 13.73
CA ILE A 286 -19.09 37.81 12.40
C ILE A 286 -17.58 37.68 12.25
N ALA A 287 -17.10 36.49 11.87
CA ALA A 287 -15.69 36.19 11.71
C ALA A 287 -15.08 36.74 10.40
N ASP A 288 -13.76 36.80 10.30
CA ASP A 288 -13.05 37.16 9.06
C ASP A 288 -12.85 35.98 8.12
N SER A 289 -13.00 34.73 8.61
CA SER A 289 -12.82 33.52 7.81
C SER A 289 -13.65 32.35 8.32
N CYS A 290 -13.94 31.40 7.41
CA CYS A 290 -14.48 30.08 7.71
C CYS A 290 -13.71 29.02 6.94
N HIS A 291 -13.29 27.96 7.63
CA HIS A 291 -12.45 26.90 7.10
C HIS A 291 -13.27 25.64 6.87
N LEU A 292 -13.08 25.01 5.71
CA LEU A 292 -13.66 23.71 5.35
C LEU A 292 -12.55 22.74 5.04
N LYS A 293 -12.70 21.47 5.46
CA LYS A 293 -11.84 20.37 5.09
C LYS A 293 -12.64 19.31 4.35
N LEU A 294 -12.18 18.93 3.18
CA LEU A 294 -12.86 18.00 2.30
C LEU A 294 -11.99 16.77 2.04
N THR A 295 -12.64 15.64 1.82
CA THR A 295 -12.04 14.48 1.15
C THR A 295 -12.72 14.25 -0.20
N VAL A 296 -11.92 14.00 -1.23
CA VAL A 296 -12.36 13.76 -2.61
C VAL A 296 -11.86 12.41 -3.07
N ARG A 297 -12.74 11.61 -3.70
CA ARG A 297 -12.43 10.27 -4.20
C ARG A 297 -12.93 10.11 -5.62
N SER A 298 -12.14 9.45 -6.45
CA SER A 298 -12.54 9.01 -7.80
C SER A 298 -11.66 7.84 -8.25
N TYR A 299 -11.90 7.31 -9.46
CA TYR A 299 -11.15 6.17 -9.96
C TYR A 299 -10.37 6.49 -11.24
N SER A 300 -10.64 7.63 -11.89
CA SER A 300 -9.91 8.03 -13.08
C SER A 300 -9.38 9.45 -12.97
N ASP A 301 -8.24 9.73 -13.63
CA ASP A 301 -7.63 11.05 -13.68
C ASP A 301 -8.56 12.10 -14.30
N LYS A 302 -9.39 11.68 -15.25
CA LYS A 302 -10.38 12.54 -15.89
C LYS A 302 -11.41 13.04 -14.88
N VAL A 303 -11.99 12.14 -14.09
CA VAL A 303 -12.97 12.49 -13.05
C VAL A 303 -12.30 13.28 -11.95
N ARG A 304 -11.11 12.88 -11.48
CA ARG A 304 -10.32 13.61 -10.48
C ARG A 304 -10.15 15.08 -10.88
N LYS A 305 -9.69 15.33 -12.12
CA LYS A 305 -9.50 16.69 -12.63
C LYS A 305 -10.81 17.47 -12.64
N LEU A 306 -11.90 16.87 -13.11
CA LEU A 306 -13.24 17.48 -13.09
C LEU A 306 -13.64 17.91 -11.68
N LEU A 307 -13.48 17.01 -10.68
CA LEU A 307 -13.87 17.30 -9.30
C LEU A 307 -13.09 18.48 -8.72
N LEU A 308 -11.76 18.46 -8.83
CA LEU A 308 -10.89 19.50 -8.28
C LEU A 308 -11.12 20.87 -8.95
N GLU A 309 -11.28 20.90 -10.28
CA GLU A 309 -11.63 22.12 -11.01
C GLU A 309 -13.03 22.65 -10.63
N ALA A 310 -14.00 21.75 -10.45
CA ALA A 310 -15.36 22.14 -10.05
C ALA A 310 -15.39 22.69 -8.62
N ILE A 311 -14.64 22.10 -7.67
CA ILE A 311 -14.51 22.61 -6.31
C ILE A 311 -13.95 24.03 -6.34
N LYS A 312 -12.84 24.25 -7.03
CA LYS A 312 -12.22 25.58 -7.16
C LYS A 312 -13.19 26.61 -7.77
N ARG A 313 -13.86 26.25 -8.86
CA ARG A 313 -14.83 27.12 -9.54
C ARG A 313 -15.98 27.51 -8.65
N LYS A 314 -16.56 26.54 -7.88
CA LYS A 314 -17.69 26.79 -6.99
C LYS A 314 -17.31 27.67 -5.80
N ALA A 315 -16.14 27.42 -5.19
CA ALA A 315 -15.64 28.24 -4.11
C ALA A 315 -15.46 29.70 -4.55
N ASN A 316 -14.83 29.94 -5.70
CA ASN A 316 -14.65 31.25 -6.28
C ASN A 316 -15.98 31.93 -6.63
N ALA A 317 -16.95 31.18 -7.18
CA ALA A 317 -18.26 31.71 -7.53
C ALA A 317 -19.05 32.16 -6.30
N VAL A 318 -19.00 31.39 -5.19
CA VAL A 318 -19.66 31.77 -3.92
C VAL A 318 -19.02 33.04 -3.34
N ALA A 319 -17.70 33.12 -3.31
CA ALA A 319 -16.98 34.30 -2.83
C ALA A 319 -17.30 35.53 -3.67
N ALA A 320 -17.28 35.41 -4.99
CA ALA A 320 -17.63 36.50 -5.91
C ALA A 320 -19.08 36.97 -5.72
N GLY A 321 -20.03 36.02 -5.58
CA GLY A 321 -21.44 36.35 -5.31
C GLY A 321 -21.67 37.09 -3.98
N ALA A 322 -20.79 36.90 -3.00
CA ALA A 322 -20.81 37.59 -1.72
C ALA A 322 -20.02 38.93 -1.71
N GLY A 323 -19.36 39.28 -2.83
CA GLY A 323 -18.43 40.41 -2.87
C GLY A 323 -17.19 40.20 -1.96
N ALA A 324 -16.85 38.97 -1.68
CA ALA A 324 -15.74 38.58 -0.79
C ALA A 324 -14.41 38.50 -1.55
N PRO A 325 -13.27 38.57 -0.84
CA PRO A 325 -11.97 38.19 -1.42
C PRO A 325 -11.98 36.74 -1.89
N GLU A 326 -11.10 36.41 -2.88
CA GLU A 326 -10.93 35.04 -3.34
C GLU A 326 -10.60 34.07 -2.18
N PRO A 327 -11.19 32.87 -2.15
CA PRO A 327 -10.88 31.89 -1.13
C PRO A 327 -9.44 31.36 -1.28
N MET A 328 -8.84 30.93 -0.20
CA MET A 328 -7.61 30.14 -0.25
C MET A 328 -8.00 28.67 -0.40
N ILE A 329 -7.40 27.97 -1.36
CA ILE A 329 -7.69 26.56 -1.64
C ILE A 329 -6.37 25.82 -1.77
N GLU A 330 -6.18 24.82 -0.91
CA GLU A 330 -5.01 23.98 -0.87
C GLU A 330 -5.40 22.53 -1.17
N PHE A 331 -4.63 21.87 -2.02
CA PHE A 331 -4.81 20.46 -2.36
C PHE A 331 -3.62 19.66 -1.83
N SER A 332 -3.90 18.55 -1.15
CA SER A 332 -2.89 17.65 -0.58
C SER A 332 -3.32 16.19 -0.72
N ASP A 333 -2.49 15.26 -0.26
CA ASP A 333 -2.72 13.81 -0.24
C ASP A 333 -3.08 13.21 -1.62
N ALA A 334 -2.37 13.66 -2.65
CA ALA A 334 -2.65 13.31 -4.05
C ALA A 334 -2.20 11.87 -4.40
N THR A 335 -2.82 10.84 -3.81
CA THR A 335 -2.54 9.44 -4.17
C THR A 335 -3.40 8.98 -5.35
N PRO A 336 -2.82 8.25 -6.33
CA PRO A 336 -3.58 7.72 -7.47
C PRO A 336 -4.51 6.58 -7.05
N ALA A 337 -5.51 6.28 -7.88
CA ALA A 337 -6.34 5.09 -7.72
C ALA A 337 -5.51 3.82 -7.94
N THR A 338 -5.79 2.77 -7.17
CA THR A 338 -5.16 1.46 -7.36
C THR A 338 -5.98 0.65 -8.36
N ARG A 339 -5.33 0.27 -9.46
CA ARG A 339 -5.93 -0.57 -10.49
C ARG A 339 -5.12 -1.86 -10.66
N ASN A 340 -5.78 -3.00 -10.47
CA ASN A 340 -5.19 -4.30 -10.74
C ASN A 340 -5.27 -4.62 -12.24
N ASP A 341 -4.21 -5.22 -12.76
CA ASP A 341 -4.17 -5.72 -14.13
C ASP A 341 -5.14 -6.89 -14.29
N GLU A 342 -5.94 -6.86 -15.36
CA GLU A 342 -6.99 -7.86 -15.59
C GLU A 342 -6.41 -9.24 -15.94
N SER A 343 -5.28 -9.27 -16.62
CA SER A 343 -4.63 -10.52 -17.01
C SER A 343 -3.91 -11.21 -15.85
N LEU A 344 -3.46 -10.44 -14.84
CA LEU A 344 -2.85 -11.00 -13.63
C LEU A 344 -3.88 -11.51 -12.62
N VAL A 345 -5.12 -11.02 -12.69
CA VAL A 345 -6.19 -11.36 -11.75
C VAL A 345 -7.07 -12.52 -12.28
N SER A 346 -7.05 -12.76 -13.58
CA SER A 346 -7.78 -13.87 -14.25
C SER A 346 -7.01 -15.18 -14.17
#